data_48e0e88d57bba14991a2dc193b1358b5
#
_entry.id   48e0e88d57bba14991a2dc193b1358b5
#
_cell.length_a   1.000
_cell.length_b   1.000
_cell.length_c   1.000
_cell.angle_alpha   90.00
_cell.angle_beta   90.00
_cell.angle_gamma   90.00
#
_symmetry.space_group_name_H-M   'P 1'
#
loop_
_entity.id
_entity.type
_entity.pdbx_description
1 polymer ?
#
loop_
_entity_poly.entity_id
_entity_poly.type
_entity_poly.pdbx_seq_one_letter_code
_entity_poly.pdbx_strand_id
1 'polypeptide(L)'
;MKLFGLIGLLILWNCSCVDRHRSHALCEQSLIDSLEVRAQDSLFSNLPYSRSLLRNAMRQAQDSMSYYRLMGLYGKTFFISSDFDSILYYNRPVKEYDKRAAACPRWNDVLSDVYNIEGNVWMQLNQPDSAIAYYEKSYAYRLKGDKAHLLSDICMNLADAHLHRGELAHTASYYRRALFICDSLHLSEHSKFPVYCGLGQTYMDLRDFDLSNHYYELAGQFFDEMTVSEKWVYLNNRGNHYYYKKDYQEALVYMRQAAELIADYPQMVFESNLSKVNLGDLYLLTNRLDSAENNLNEGYRYFSEIKNNSAMHYIETLMIELSLKKGNIARAREMIARTASTGHVDANMLTIRNQYLQHYYEKAGDYRNAYEYLKRDYQLNGSIRSERIRTRVAELDMRYRQDTIVLRKEMQIQRQAGEVRVLKLSMYIGVLVCLLLAAGTVVIIWYMRKKREFLRERFFQQINRVRMENLRSRISPHFTFNVLGREINQFNGSEEVKNNLMELVKYLRRSLELTEKLSVSLQDELDFVQSYIGLESGRVGKDFTASVVVVEG
;
A
#
# COMPACT_ATOMS: atom_id res chain seq x y z
N MET A 1 33.57 37.56 14.79
CA MET A 1 33.79 36.23 14.13
C MET A 1 33.88 35.03 15.07
N LYS A 2 34.08 35.15 16.40
CA LYS A 2 34.18 33.97 17.33
C LYS A 2 32.82 33.45 17.85
N LEU A 3 31.74 34.20 17.77
CA LEU A 3 30.41 33.79 18.26
C LEU A 3 29.65 32.87 17.27
N PHE A 4 29.86 33.02 15.96
CA PHE A 4 29.23 32.16 14.94
C PHE A 4 29.82 30.75 14.86
N GLY A 5 31.06 30.55 15.27
CA GLY A 5 31.71 29.22 15.34
C GLY A 5 31.18 28.34 16.46
N LEU A 6 30.78 28.93 17.61
CA LEU A 6 30.26 28.16 18.76
C LEU A 6 28.82 27.69 18.54
N ILE A 7 27.99 28.47 17.85
CA ILE A 7 26.60 28.10 17.50
C ILE A 7 26.59 27.00 16.45
N GLY A 8 27.50 27.04 15.46
CA GLY A 8 27.66 25.97 14.48
C GLY A 8 28.10 24.63 15.09
N LEU A 9 28.98 24.64 16.07
CA LEU A 9 29.44 23.44 16.79
C LEU A 9 28.37 22.83 17.71
N LEU A 10 27.52 23.64 18.35
CA LEU A 10 26.37 23.19 19.14
C LEU A 10 25.26 22.58 18.30
N ILE A 11 25.01 23.10 17.08
CA ILE A 11 24.03 22.55 16.14
C ILE A 11 24.52 21.20 15.59
N LEU A 12 25.80 21.08 15.23
CA LEU A 12 26.40 19.82 14.76
C LEU A 12 26.45 18.74 15.87
N TRP A 13 26.64 19.12 17.14
CA TRP A 13 26.64 18.16 18.25
C TRP A 13 25.23 17.67 18.60
N ASN A 14 24.21 18.53 18.53
CA ASN A 14 22.82 18.10 18.69
C ASN A 14 22.34 17.21 17.51
N CYS A 15 22.72 17.49 16.27
CA CYS A 15 22.40 16.62 15.14
C CYS A 15 23.06 15.24 15.26
N SER A 16 24.31 15.14 15.71
CA SER A 16 25.00 13.84 15.84
C SER A 16 24.44 12.97 16.98
N CYS A 17 23.92 13.56 18.06
CA CYS A 17 23.27 12.81 19.14
C CYS A 17 21.85 12.35 18.74
N VAL A 18 21.10 13.16 18.01
CA VAL A 18 19.76 12.80 17.50
C VAL A 18 19.87 11.68 16.44
N ASP A 19 20.86 11.74 15.56
CA ASP A 19 21.08 10.67 14.55
C ASP A 19 21.54 9.34 15.18
N ARG A 20 22.36 9.37 16.24
CA ARG A 20 22.74 8.15 16.97
C ARG A 20 21.57 7.50 17.71
N HIS A 21 20.73 8.27 18.38
CA HIS A 21 19.52 7.74 19.02
C HIS A 21 18.51 7.20 17.99
N ARG A 22 18.37 7.88 16.85
CA ARG A 22 17.50 7.45 15.77
C ARG A 22 18.00 6.18 15.07
N SER A 23 19.29 6.04 14.86
CA SER A 23 19.90 4.83 14.26
C SER A 23 19.83 3.63 15.21
N HIS A 24 19.99 3.84 16.54
CA HIS A 24 19.87 2.79 17.54
C HIS A 24 18.42 2.29 17.65
N ALA A 25 17.44 3.20 17.72
CA ALA A 25 16.02 2.87 17.76
C ALA A 25 15.53 2.15 16.47
N LEU A 26 16.05 2.53 15.32
CA LEU A 26 15.77 1.86 14.03
C LEU A 26 16.37 0.45 13.98
N CYS A 27 17.57 0.24 14.53
CA CYS A 27 18.22 -1.07 14.58
C CYS A 27 17.48 -2.02 15.53
N GLU A 28 17.05 -1.55 16.70
CA GLU A 28 16.26 -2.34 17.66
C GLU A 28 14.87 -2.68 17.15
N GLN A 29 14.18 -1.74 16.50
CA GLN A 29 12.89 -2.00 15.85
C GLN A 29 13.03 -3.06 14.76
N SER A 30 14.08 -3.01 13.96
CA SER A 30 14.40 -4.00 12.93
C SER A 30 14.66 -5.40 13.55
N LEU A 31 15.31 -5.46 14.72
CA LEU A 31 15.54 -6.72 15.44
C LEU A 31 14.23 -7.31 15.98
N ILE A 32 13.37 -6.49 16.59
CA ILE A 32 12.05 -6.92 17.08
C ILE A 32 11.19 -7.42 15.93
N ASP A 33 11.13 -6.69 14.83
CA ASP A 33 10.35 -7.09 13.65
C ASP A 33 10.89 -8.39 13.03
N SER A 34 12.21 -8.61 13.03
CA SER A 34 12.83 -9.88 12.61
C SER A 34 12.46 -11.06 13.52
N LEU A 35 12.46 -10.84 14.84
CA LEU A 35 12.06 -11.88 15.81
C LEU A 35 10.56 -12.22 15.67
N GLU A 36 9.72 -11.23 15.40
CA GLU A 36 8.28 -11.41 15.15
C GLU A 36 8.04 -12.26 13.89
N VAL A 37 8.68 -11.93 12.77
CA VAL A 37 8.56 -12.70 11.52
C VAL A 37 8.97 -14.15 11.75
N ARG A 38 10.14 -14.38 12.36
CA ARG A 38 10.61 -15.74 12.66
C ARG A 38 9.69 -16.51 13.62
N ALA A 39 9.06 -15.80 14.56
CA ALA A 39 8.09 -16.42 15.46
C ALA A 39 6.81 -16.81 14.71
N GLN A 40 6.35 -16.01 13.75
CA GLN A 40 5.20 -16.34 12.91
C GLN A 40 5.51 -17.52 11.98
N ASP A 41 6.67 -17.55 11.34
CA ASP A 41 7.09 -18.63 10.46
C ASP A 41 7.20 -19.98 11.19
N SER A 42 7.60 -19.96 12.46
CA SER A 42 7.74 -21.17 13.29
C SER A 42 6.48 -21.55 14.06
N LEU A 43 5.39 -20.80 13.93
CA LEU A 43 4.19 -20.94 14.75
C LEU A 43 3.56 -22.33 14.69
N PHE A 44 3.47 -22.91 13.48
CA PHE A 44 2.87 -24.23 13.26
C PHE A 44 3.88 -25.38 13.28
N SER A 45 5.17 -25.09 13.01
CA SER A 45 6.23 -26.11 12.97
C SER A 45 6.89 -26.34 14.33
N ASN A 46 7.05 -25.27 15.14
CA ASN A 46 7.69 -25.35 16.45
C ASN A 46 7.14 -24.28 17.41
N LEU A 47 5.98 -24.56 17.96
CA LEU A 47 5.26 -23.66 18.88
C LEU A 47 6.09 -23.22 20.11
N PRO A 48 6.84 -24.10 20.81
CA PRO A 48 7.70 -23.69 21.93
C PRO A 48 8.78 -22.68 21.51
N TYR A 49 9.39 -22.88 20.35
CA TYR A 49 10.38 -21.97 19.78
C TYR A 49 9.77 -20.62 19.43
N SER A 50 8.61 -20.60 18.72
CA SER A 50 7.86 -19.38 18.43
C SER A 50 7.57 -18.57 19.69
N ARG A 51 7.04 -19.23 20.74
CA ARG A 51 6.79 -18.57 22.05
C ARG A 51 8.06 -18.04 22.71
N SER A 52 9.19 -18.72 22.57
CA SER A 52 10.47 -18.27 23.12
C SER A 52 10.97 -16.98 22.42
N LEU A 53 10.82 -16.91 21.08
CA LEU A 53 11.16 -15.73 20.28
C LEU A 53 10.33 -14.52 20.70
N LEU A 54 9.00 -14.67 20.82
CA LEU A 54 8.10 -13.60 21.23
C LEU A 54 8.40 -13.10 22.64
N ARG A 55 8.67 -14.01 23.60
CA ARG A 55 9.10 -13.60 24.95
C ARG A 55 10.42 -12.84 24.95
N ASN A 56 11.37 -13.24 24.10
CA ASN A 56 12.63 -12.53 23.96
C ASN A 56 12.40 -11.11 23.35
N ALA A 57 11.60 -11.02 22.30
CA ALA A 57 11.23 -9.74 21.69
C ALA A 57 10.52 -8.81 22.69
N MET A 58 9.59 -9.33 23.52
CA MET A 58 8.92 -8.55 24.57
C MET A 58 9.89 -8.00 25.61
N ARG A 59 10.94 -8.75 25.98
CA ARG A 59 11.99 -8.28 26.93
C ARG A 59 12.85 -7.17 26.34
N GLN A 60 13.00 -7.14 25.02
CA GLN A 60 13.80 -6.14 24.29
C GLN A 60 12.99 -4.91 23.90
N ALA A 61 11.67 -4.97 23.98
CA ALA A 61 10.79 -3.86 23.63
C ALA A 61 10.99 -2.69 24.61
N GLN A 62 11.44 -1.54 24.11
CA GLN A 62 11.69 -0.33 24.91
C GLN A 62 10.45 0.56 25.04
N ASP A 63 9.51 0.48 24.08
CA ASP A 63 8.28 1.23 24.13
C ASP A 63 7.06 0.33 24.44
N SER A 64 6.09 0.92 25.10
CA SER A 64 4.87 0.21 25.53
C SER A 64 4.05 -0.32 24.38
N MET A 65 4.02 0.36 23.23
CA MET A 65 3.24 -0.07 22.06
C MET A 65 3.81 -1.38 21.49
N SER A 66 5.13 -1.44 21.28
CA SER A 66 5.83 -2.66 20.83
C SER A 66 5.64 -3.81 21.82
N TYR A 67 5.74 -3.54 23.13
CA TYR A 67 5.53 -4.54 24.15
C TYR A 67 4.13 -5.15 24.12
N TYR A 68 3.06 -4.31 24.09
CA TYR A 68 1.69 -4.80 24.07
C TYR A 68 1.30 -5.43 22.73
N ARG A 69 1.88 -4.97 21.62
CA ARG A 69 1.74 -5.63 20.31
C ARG A 69 2.26 -7.06 20.34
N LEU A 70 3.48 -7.25 20.85
CA LEU A 70 4.08 -8.58 20.98
C LEU A 70 3.33 -9.45 21.99
N MET A 71 2.77 -8.87 23.04
CA MET A 71 1.92 -9.57 24.01
C MET A 71 0.64 -10.12 23.35
N GLY A 72 -0.01 -9.36 22.49
CA GLY A 72 -1.17 -9.83 21.71
C GLY A 72 -0.81 -10.99 20.77
N LEU A 73 0.34 -10.90 20.08
CA LEU A 73 0.87 -12.00 19.27
C LEU A 73 1.21 -13.24 20.10
N TYR A 74 1.80 -13.06 21.27
CA TYR A 74 2.08 -14.15 22.19
C TYR A 74 0.80 -14.83 22.66
N GLY A 75 -0.22 -14.05 23.04
CA GLY A 75 -1.55 -14.55 23.36
C GLY A 75 -2.16 -15.39 22.24
N LYS A 76 -2.04 -14.93 20.98
CA LYS A 76 -2.54 -15.66 19.81
C LYS A 76 -1.94 -17.06 19.68
N THR A 77 -0.69 -17.29 20.10
CA THR A 77 -0.05 -18.62 20.02
C THR A 77 -0.75 -19.70 20.83
N PHE A 78 -1.52 -19.33 21.84
CA PHE A 78 -2.26 -20.29 22.69
C PHE A 78 -3.49 -20.87 22.01
N PHE A 79 -3.93 -20.29 20.90
CA PHE A 79 -5.03 -20.83 20.11
C PHE A 79 -4.71 -22.23 19.55
N ILE A 80 -3.46 -22.46 19.11
CA ILE A 80 -2.99 -23.75 18.58
C ILE A 80 -3.06 -24.87 19.65
N SER A 81 -2.84 -24.51 20.92
CA SER A 81 -2.93 -25.45 22.04
C SER A 81 -4.32 -25.48 22.70
N SER A 82 -5.33 -24.80 22.12
CA SER A 82 -6.68 -24.65 22.65
C SER A 82 -6.74 -24.15 24.11
N ASP A 83 -5.71 -23.39 24.51
CA ASP A 83 -5.64 -22.76 25.83
C ASP A 83 -6.29 -21.36 25.77
N PHE A 84 -7.62 -21.35 25.81
CA PHE A 84 -8.41 -20.14 25.64
C PHE A 84 -8.28 -19.16 26.81
N ASP A 85 -8.08 -19.67 28.02
CA ASP A 85 -7.87 -18.82 29.21
C ASP A 85 -6.58 -17.99 29.08
N SER A 86 -5.49 -18.60 28.60
CA SER A 86 -4.26 -17.87 28.32
C SER A 86 -4.45 -16.79 27.25
N ILE A 87 -5.24 -17.03 26.20
CA ILE A 87 -5.54 -15.98 25.19
C ILE A 87 -6.20 -14.78 25.86
N LEU A 88 -7.26 -15.00 26.62
CA LEU A 88 -8.00 -13.93 27.31
C LEU A 88 -7.13 -13.20 28.32
N TYR A 89 -6.24 -13.92 29.04
CA TYR A 89 -5.31 -13.37 29.99
C TYR A 89 -4.31 -12.39 29.34
N TYR A 90 -3.68 -12.77 28.24
CA TYR A 90 -2.69 -11.93 27.56
C TYR A 90 -3.34 -10.79 26.75
N ASN A 91 -4.54 -10.97 26.23
CA ASN A 91 -5.25 -9.95 25.46
C ASN A 91 -5.83 -8.83 26.34
N ARG A 92 -6.18 -9.13 27.60
CA ARG A 92 -6.76 -8.15 28.51
C ARG A 92 -5.90 -6.90 28.72
N PRO A 93 -4.58 -7.00 29.06
CA PRO A 93 -3.71 -5.83 29.20
C PRO A 93 -3.56 -5.03 27.90
N VAL A 94 -3.56 -5.72 26.73
CA VAL A 94 -3.49 -5.05 25.41
C VAL A 94 -4.72 -4.16 25.20
N LYS A 95 -5.92 -4.65 25.50
CA LYS A 95 -7.16 -3.86 25.40
C LYS A 95 -7.22 -2.72 26.43
N GLU A 96 -6.67 -2.92 27.63
CA GLU A 96 -6.58 -1.88 28.66
C GLU A 96 -5.60 -0.76 28.29
N TYR A 97 -4.52 -1.10 27.58
CA TYR A 97 -3.54 -0.13 27.08
C TYR A 97 -4.13 0.78 25.98
N ASP A 98 -5.13 0.34 25.20
CA ASP A 98 -5.79 1.14 24.15
C ASP A 98 -6.25 2.53 24.66
N LYS A 99 -6.70 2.61 25.91
CA LYS A 99 -7.10 3.88 26.53
C LYS A 99 -5.97 4.90 26.70
N ARG A 100 -4.71 4.46 26.59
CA ARG A 100 -3.49 5.26 26.78
C ARG A 100 -2.68 5.38 25.48
N ALA A 101 -2.97 4.52 24.51
CA ALA A 101 -2.24 4.50 23.23
C ALA A 101 -2.60 5.72 22.39
N ALA A 102 -1.60 6.27 21.69
CA ALA A 102 -1.86 7.21 20.62
C ALA A 102 -2.62 6.49 19.49
N ALA A 103 -3.74 7.07 19.04
CA ALA A 103 -4.49 6.52 17.93
C ALA A 103 -3.61 6.54 16.66
N CYS A 104 -3.20 5.36 16.20
CA CYS A 104 -2.43 5.21 14.97
C CYS A 104 -2.89 3.95 14.23
N PRO A 105 -2.74 3.90 12.89
CA PRO A 105 -3.18 2.76 12.09
C PRO A 105 -2.57 1.43 12.54
N ARG A 106 -1.28 1.42 12.89
CA ARG A 106 -0.58 0.21 13.37
C ARG A 106 -1.19 -0.34 14.67
N TRP A 107 -1.62 0.53 15.60
CA TRP A 107 -2.27 0.10 16.83
C TRP A 107 -3.68 -0.44 16.58
N ASN A 108 -4.40 0.16 15.64
CA ASN A 108 -5.70 -0.37 15.22
C ASN A 108 -5.57 -1.79 14.65
N ASP A 109 -4.51 -2.11 13.93
CA ASP A 109 -4.24 -3.48 13.45
C ASP A 109 -4.03 -4.46 14.62
N VAL A 110 -3.30 -4.05 15.66
CA VAL A 110 -3.11 -4.89 16.88
C VAL A 110 -4.44 -5.17 17.56
N LEU A 111 -5.28 -4.17 17.76
CA LEU A 111 -6.59 -4.35 18.37
C LEU A 111 -7.50 -5.22 17.51
N SER A 112 -7.45 -5.04 16.20
CA SER A 112 -8.18 -5.91 15.28
C SER A 112 -7.77 -7.38 15.45
N ASP A 113 -6.47 -7.68 15.48
CA ASP A 113 -5.97 -9.05 15.67
C ASP A 113 -6.41 -9.64 17.02
N VAL A 114 -6.34 -8.84 18.10
CA VAL A 114 -6.78 -9.22 19.45
C VAL A 114 -8.28 -9.56 19.47
N TYR A 115 -9.12 -8.70 18.90
CA TYR A 115 -10.55 -8.97 18.84
C TYR A 115 -10.89 -10.13 17.90
N ASN A 116 -10.17 -10.31 16.80
CA ASN A 116 -10.39 -11.44 15.89
C ASN A 116 -10.11 -12.79 16.58
N ILE A 117 -8.98 -12.90 17.28
CA ILE A 117 -8.65 -14.17 17.98
C ILE A 117 -9.62 -14.45 19.13
N GLU A 118 -10.11 -13.43 19.85
CA GLU A 118 -11.15 -13.64 20.85
C GLU A 118 -12.48 -14.06 20.22
N GLY A 119 -12.83 -13.53 19.03
CA GLY A 119 -13.96 -14.04 18.25
C GLY A 119 -13.82 -15.51 17.91
N ASN A 120 -12.63 -15.96 17.49
CA ASN A 120 -12.36 -17.38 17.24
C ASN A 120 -12.52 -18.23 18.52
N VAL A 121 -12.10 -17.73 19.68
CA VAL A 121 -12.31 -18.42 20.97
C VAL A 121 -13.81 -18.61 21.24
N TRP A 122 -14.62 -17.58 21.05
CA TRP A 122 -16.07 -17.68 21.27
C TRP A 122 -16.75 -18.63 20.28
N MET A 123 -16.26 -18.70 19.02
CA MET A 123 -16.73 -19.71 18.06
C MET A 123 -16.43 -21.13 18.56
N GLN A 124 -15.22 -21.40 19.05
CA GLN A 124 -14.85 -22.72 19.60
C GLN A 124 -15.66 -23.08 20.84
N LEU A 125 -16.06 -22.10 21.63
CA LEU A 125 -16.96 -22.27 22.77
C LEU A 125 -18.45 -22.37 22.38
N ASN A 126 -18.75 -22.44 21.08
CA ASN A 126 -20.10 -22.49 20.52
C ASN A 126 -21.01 -21.32 20.97
N GLN A 127 -20.43 -20.12 21.01
CA GLN A 127 -21.10 -18.86 21.36
C GLN A 127 -21.04 -17.87 20.18
N PRO A 128 -21.78 -18.11 19.09
CA PRO A 128 -21.69 -17.31 17.86
C PRO A 128 -22.10 -15.84 18.06
N ASP A 129 -23.04 -15.53 18.98
CA ASP A 129 -23.42 -14.15 19.29
C ASP A 129 -22.25 -13.34 19.84
N SER A 130 -21.50 -13.92 20.78
CA SER A 130 -20.29 -13.30 21.31
C SER A 130 -19.23 -13.17 20.21
N ALA A 131 -19.01 -14.20 19.40
CA ALA A 131 -18.05 -14.20 18.31
C ALA A 131 -18.34 -13.06 17.33
N ILE A 132 -19.58 -12.90 16.88
CA ILE A 132 -20.01 -11.81 15.99
C ILE A 132 -19.65 -10.46 16.58
N ALA A 133 -19.99 -10.21 17.85
CA ALA A 133 -19.69 -8.93 18.51
C ALA A 133 -18.17 -8.61 18.56
N TYR A 134 -17.32 -9.65 18.72
CA TYR A 134 -15.88 -9.51 18.71
C TYR A 134 -15.33 -9.30 17.27
N TYR A 135 -15.83 -10.03 16.29
CA TYR A 135 -15.44 -9.87 14.89
C TYR A 135 -15.85 -8.49 14.33
N GLU A 136 -17.02 -7.95 14.72
CA GLU A 136 -17.44 -6.60 14.34
C GLU A 136 -16.51 -5.53 14.89
N LYS A 137 -16.03 -5.68 16.14
CA LYS A 137 -14.99 -4.80 16.71
C LYS A 137 -13.69 -4.95 15.93
N SER A 138 -13.27 -6.18 15.63
CA SER A 138 -12.09 -6.44 14.81
C SER A 138 -12.19 -5.74 13.45
N TYR A 139 -13.32 -5.88 12.78
CA TYR A 139 -13.59 -5.23 11.50
C TYR A 139 -13.51 -3.70 11.59
N ALA A 140 -14.12 -3.11 12.62
CA ALA A 140 -14.11 -1.66 12.83
C ALA A 140 -12.70 -1.09 13.08
N TYR A 141 -11.84 -1.81 13.80
CA TYR A 141 -10.44 -1.44 14.00
C TYR A 141 -9.62 -1.65 12.71
N ARG A 142 -9.82 -2.75 11.98
CA ARG A 142 -9.10 -3.05 10.73
C ARG A 142 -9.35 -2.00 9.64
N LEU A 143 -10.55 -1.44 9.57
CA LEU A 143 -10.87 -0.33 8.65
C LEU A 143 -10.03 0.94 8.89
N LYS A 144 -9.49 1.09 10.10
CA LYS A 144 -8.64 2.24 10.51
C LYS A 144 -7.16 1.88 10.55
N GLY A 145 -6.81 0.62 10.24
CA GLY A 145 -5.46 0.09 10.22
C GLY A 145 -4.80 0.17 8.84
N ASP A 146 -3.57 -0.31 8.75
CA ASP A 146 -2.78 -0.36 7.51
C ASP A 146 -2.94 -1.70 6.76
N LYS A 147 -3.40 -2.76 7.44
CA LYS A 147 -3.51 -4.12 6.90
C LYS A 147 -4.90 -4.42 6.32
N ALA A 148 -5.36 -3.58 5.39
CA ALA A 148 -6.69 -3.72 4.78
C ALA A 148 -6.91 -5.07 4.08
N HIS A 149 -5.85 -5.74 3.61
CA HIS A 149 -5.92 -7.07 2.98
C HIS A 149 -6.47 -8.16 3.92
N LEU A 150 -6.36 -7.99 5.25
CA LEU A 150 -6.92 -8.93 6.23
C LEU A 150 -8.41 -8.69 6.55
N LEU A 151 -9.05 -7.72 5.90
CA LEU A 151 -10.50 -7.51 6.04
C LEU A 151 -11.31 -8.69 5.46
N SER A 152 -10.80 -9.35 4.42
CA SER A 152 -11.43 -10.54 3.83
C SER A 152 -11.58 -11.66 4.85
N ASP A 153 -10.53 -11.94 5.64
CA ASP A 153 -10.53 -13.01 6.64
C ASP A 153 -11.54 -12.71 7.77
N ILE A 154 -11.61 -11.44 8.21
CA ILE A 154 -12.60 -11.04 9.22
C ILE A 154 -14.03 -11.16 8.67
N CYS A 155 -14.24 -10.83 7.39
CA CYS A 155 -15.55 -11.02 6.75
C CYS A 155 -15.91 -12.50 6.64
N MET A 156 -14.97 -13.40 6.34
CA MET A 156 -15.20 -14.85 6.36
C MET A 156 -15.57 -15.34 7.75
N ASN A 157 -14.84 -14.92 8.79
CA ASN A 157 -15.15 -15.26 10.18
C ASN A 157 -16.55 -14.79 10.59
N LEU A 158 -16.97 -13.59 10.17
CA LEU A 158 -18.33 -13.09 10.38
C LEU A 158 -19.36 -13.93 9.64
N ALA A 159 -19.08 -14.30 8.40
CA ALA A 159 -19.95 -15.16 7.60
C ALA A 159 -20.15 -16.54 8.29
N ASP A 160 -19.07 -17.16 8.76
CA ASP A 160 -19.12 -18.43 9.47
C ASP A 160 -19.93 -18.33 10.77
N ALA A 161 -19.74 -17.26 11.52
CA ALA A 161 -20.50 -17.04 12.77
C ALA A 161 -22.01 -16.87 12.50
N HIS A 162 -22.38 -16.13 11.45
CA HIS A 162 -23.78 -16.00 11.02
C HIS A 162 -24.34 -17.33 10.45
N LEU A 163 -23.52 -18.13 9.77
CA LEU A 163 -23.89 -19.47 9.32
C LEU A 163 -24.25 -20.37 10.51
N HIS A 164 -23.44 -20.35 11.58
CA HIS A 164 -23.72 -21.06 12.83
C HIS A 164 -25.02 -20.63 13.49
N ARG A 165 -25.47 -19.39 13.31
CA ARG A 165 -26.78 -18.89 13.76
C ARG A 165 -27.93 -19.23 12.81
N GLY A 166 -27.65 -19.79 11.63
CA GLY A 166 -28.63 -20.03 10.59
C GLY A 166 -29.08 -18.77 9.83
N GLU A 167 -28.33 -17.69 9.91
CA GLU A 167 -28.63 -16.39 9.28
C GLU A 167 -28.02 -16.29 7.88
N LEU A 168 -28.55 -17.11 6.96
CA LEU A 168 -27.96 -17.31 5.63
C LEU A 168 -27.84 -16.02 4.79
N ALA A 169 -28.74 -15.04 4.98
CA ALA A 169 -28.64 -13.76 4.30
C ALA A 169 -27.42 -12.93 4.74
N HIS A 170 -27.13 -12.91 6.04
CA HIS A 170 -25.92 -12.28 6.57
C HIS A 170 -24.67 -13.03 6.14
N THR A 171 -24.69 -14.36 6.19
CA THR A 171 -23.62 -15.24 5.72
C THR A 171 -23.23 -14.90 4.28
N ALA A 172 -24.20 -14.93 3.36
CA ALA A 172 -23.94 -14.58 1.94
C ALA A 172 -23.40 -13.15 1.77
N SER A 173 -23.94 -12.20 2.53
CA SER A 173 -23.50 -10.80 2.48
C SER A 173 -22.04 -10.64 2.88
N TYR A 174 -21.61 -11.29 3.99
CA TYR A 174 -20.22 -11.18 4.46
C TYR A 174 -19.23 -11.94 3.56
N TYR A 175 -19.57 -13.14 3.05
CA TYR A 175 -18.72 -13.80 2.05
C TYR A 175 -18.58 -12.98 0.75
N ARG A 176 -19.68 -12.38 0.26
CA ARG A 176 -19.59 -11.49 -0.90
C ARG A 176 -18.75 -10.25 -0.62
N ARG A 177 -18.82 -9.71 0.60
CA ARG A 177 -17.94 -8.61 1.03
C ARG A 177 -16.48 -9.05 1.04
N ALA A 178 -16.18 -10.27 1.51
CA ALA A 178 -14.84 -10.83 1.47
C ALA A 178 -14.33 -10.93 0.02
N LEU A 179 -15.14 -11.46 -0.90
CA LEU A 179 -14.80 -11.55 -2.31
C LEU A 179 -14.53 -10.17 -2.94
N PHE A 180 -15.40 -9.19 -2.66
CA PHE A 180 -15.21 -7.81 -3.12
C PHE A 180 -13.89 -7.20 -2.63
N ILE A 181 -13.49 -7.49 -1.38
CA ILE A 181 -12.22 -7.03 -0.82
C ILE A 181 -11.06 -7.69 -1.56
N CYS A 182 -11.12 -9.01 -1.79
CA CYS A 182 -10.09 -9.73 -2.56
C CYS A 182 -9.90 -9.13 -3.96
N ASP A 183 -11.00 -8.85 -4.66
CA ASP A 183 -10.97 -8.24 -6.00
C ASP A 183 -10.44 -6.80 -5.97
N SER A 184 -10.93 -5.98 -5.02
CA SER A 184 -10.59 -4.56 -4.94
C SER A 184 -9.12 -4.32 -4.55
N LEU A 185 -8.53 -5.21 -3.77
CA LEU A 185 -7.14 -5.13 -3.33
C LEU A 185 -6.20 -6.00 -4.18
N HIS A 186 -6.72 -6.63 -5.24
CA HIS A 186 -5.96 -7.53 -6.12
C HIS A 186 -5.18 -8.60 -5.33
N LEU A 187 -5.85 -9.21 -4.31
CA LEU A 187 -5.24 -10.29 -3.55
C LEU A 187 -5.00 -11.50 -4.45
N SER A 188 -4.16 -12.44 -4.00
CA SER A 188 -3.90 -13.65 -4.75
C SER A 188 -5.21 -14.39 -5.06
N GLU A 189 -5.32 -14.98 -6.24
CA GLU A 189 -6.51 -15.75 -6.63
C GLU A 189 -6.79 -16.89 -5.63
N HIS A 190 -5.74 -17.53 -5.10
CA HIS A 190 -5.86 -18.55 -4.06
C HIS A 190 -6.59 -18.07 -2.79
N SER A 191 -6.48 -16.77 -2.44
CA SER A 191 -7.21 -16.18 -1.31
C SER A 191 -8.73 -16.19 -1.49
N LYS A 192 -9.22 -16.37 -2.72
CA LYS A 192 -10.66 -16.46 -3.03
C LYS A 192 -11.23 -17.86 -2.83
N PHE A 193 -10.38 -18.89 -2.79
CA PHE A 193 -10.83 -20.28 -2.66
C PHE A 193 -11.75 -20.51 -1.44
N PRO A 194 -11.38 -20.12 -0.21
CA PRO A 194 -12.26 -20.32 0.96
C PRO A 194 -13.59 -19.56 0.82
N VAL A 195 -13.54 -18.37 0.21
CA VAL A 195 -14.74 -17.54 -0.02
C VAL A 195 -15.69 -18.25 -1.00
N TYR A 196 -15.16 -18.82 -2.09
CA TYR A 196 -15.97 -19.57 -3.04
C TYR A 196 -16.59 -20.82 -2.41
N CYS A 197 -15.84 -21.55 -1.59
CA CYS A 197 -16.39 -22.69 -0.84
C CYS A 197 -17.51 -22.27 0.11
N GLY A 198 -17.33 -21.18 0.86
CA GLY A 198 -18.33 -20.63 1.77
C GLY A 198 -19.60 -20.17 1.04
N LEU A 199 -19.45 -19.49 -0.10
CA LEU A 199 -20.59 -19.12 -0.94
C LEU A 199 -21.28 -20.35 -1.52
N GLY A 200 -20.53 -21.33 -2.02
CA GLY A 200 -21.07 -22.59 -2.53
C GLY A 200 -21.95 -23.28 -1.50
N GLN A 201 -21.48 -23.39 -0.25
CA GLN A 201 -22.24 -23.97 0.86
C GLN A 201 -23.46 -23.11 1.20
N THR A 202 -23.30 -21.81 1.34
CA THR A 202 -24.42 -20.90 1.68
C THR A 202 -25.56 -20.98 0.68
N TYR A 203 -25.24 -21.00 -0.62
CA TYR A 203 -26.27 -21.13 -1.66
C TYR A 203 -26.87 -22.54 -1.74
N MET A 204 -26.11 -23.57 -1.40
CA MET A 204 -26.66 -24.92 -1.23
C MET A 204 -27.70 -24.95 -0.11
N ASP A 205 -27.42 -24.36 1.05
CA ASP A 205 -28.35 -24.30 2.18
C ASP A 205 -29.60 -23.47 1.84
N LEU A 206 -29.45 -22.42 1.02
CA LEU A 206 -30.56 -21.65 0.45
C LEU A 206 -31.32 -22.38 -0.67
N ARG A 207 -30.92 -23.59 -1.05
CA ARG A 207 -31.47 -24.36 -2.17
C ARG A 207 -31.34 -23.64 -3.53
N ASP A 208 -30.37 -22.76 -3.68
CA ASP A 208 -30.01 -22.12 -4.94
C ASP A 208 -28.86 -22.90 -5.58
N PHE A 209 -29.20 -24.05 -6.14
CA PHE A 209 -28.20 -25.01 -6.64
C PHE A 209 -27.41 -24.50 -7.84
N ASP A 210 -27.96 -23.58 -8.62
CA ASP A 210 -27.23 -23.00 -9.76
C ASP A 210 -26.07 -22.11 -9.28
N LEU A 211 -26.33 -21.21 -8.32
CA LEU A 211 -25.27 -20.42 -7.72
C LEU A 211 -24.30 -21.24 -6.88
N SER A 212 -24.81 -22.21 -6.13
CA SER A 212 -23.97 -23.14 -5.39
C SER A 212 -22.97 -23.84 -6.33
N ASN A 213 -23.46 -24.40 -7.45
CA ASN A 213 -22.61 -25.05 -8.45
C ASN A 213 -21.59 -24.09 -9.04
N HIS A 214 -22.01 -22.88 -9.42
CA HIS A 214 -21.13 -21.86 -9.97
C HIS A 214 -19.95 -21.56 -9.02
N TYR A 215 -20.21 -21.35 -7.74
CA TYR A 215 -19.12 -21.07 -6.78
C TYR A 215 -18.22 -22.27 -6.51
N TYR A 216 -18.77 -23.49 -6.48
CA TYR A 216 -17.95 -24.68 -6.38
C TYR A 216 -17.10 -24.93 -7.64
N GLU A 217 -17.57 -24.58 -8.84
CA GLU A 217 -16.76 -24.62 -10.06
C GLU A 217 -15.59 -23.63 -9.99
N LEU A 218 -15.83 -22.41 -9.48
CA LEU A 218 -14.76 -21.43 -9.25
C LEU A 218 -13.74 -21.96 -8.20
N ALA A 219 -14.21 -22.55 -7.11
CA ALA A 219 -13.34 -23.16 -6.11
C ALA A 219 -12.53 -24.33 -6.67
N GLY A 220 -13.14 -25.14 -7.54
CA GLY A 220 -12.51 -26.30 -8.17
C GLY A 220 -11.33 -25.97 -9.08
N GLN A 221 -11.21 -24.73 -9.57
CA GLN A 221 -10.06 -24.30 -10.35
C GLN A 221 -8.75 -24.35 -9.56
N PHE A 222 -8.82 -24.32 -8.23
CA PHE A 222 -7.66 -24.40 -7.34
C PHE A 222 -7.38 -25.81 -6.83
N PHE A 223 -8.10 -26.83 -7.31
CA PHE A 223 -8.06 -28.17 -6.72
C PHE A 223 -6.65 -28.76 -6.63
N ASP A 224 -5.81 -28.59 -7.64
CA ASP A 224 -4.44 -29.11 -7.64
C ASP A 224 -3.54 -28.43 -6.60
N GLU A 225 -3.80 -27.16 -6.29
CA GLU A 225 -3.05 -26.36 -5.31
C GLU A 225 -3.50 -26.61 -3.86
N MET A 226 -4.67 -27.25 -3.65
CA MET A 226 -5.24 -27.49 -2.34
C MET A 226 -4.43 -28.50 -1.54
N THR A 227 -4.35 -28.30 -0.23
CA THR A 227 -3.92 -29.32 0.72
C THR A 227 -4.88 -30.51 0.73
N VAL A 228 -4.45 -31.65 1.25
CA VAL A 228 -5.32 -32.84 1.35
C VAL A 228 -6.60 -32.57 2.14
N SER A 229 -6.51 -31.79 3.22
CA SER A 229 -7.67 -31.39 4.03
C SER A 229 -8.64 -30.52 3.24
N GLU A 230 -8.14 -29.53 2.49
CA GLU A 230 -8.96 -28.66 1.64
C GLU A 230 -9.62 -29.44 0.49
N LYS A 231 -8.89 -30.36 -0.15
CA LYS A 231 -9.44 -31.26 -1.17
C LYS A 231 -10.59 -32.10 -0.62
N TRP A 232 -10.40 -32.66 0.60
CA TRP A 232 -11.45 -33.42 1.24
C TRP A 232 -12.68 -32.55 1.52
N VAL A 233 -12.51 -31.37 2.11
CA VAL A 233 -13.62 -30.44 2.38
C VAL A 233 -14.35 -30.08 1.07
N TYR A 234 -13.61 -29.77 0.01
CA TYR A 234 -14.19 -29.44 -1.29
C TYR A 234 -15.02 -30.62 -1.86
N LEU A 235 -14.46 -31.81 -1.88
CA LEU A 235 -15.15 -33.01 -2.39
C LEU A 235 -16.39 -33.35 -1.54
N ASN A 236 -16.26 -33.30 -0.21
CA ASN A 236 -17.38 -33.50 0.69
C ASN A 236 -18.51 -32.51 0.46
N ASN A 237 -18.18 -31.23 0.31
CA ASN A 237 -19.17 -30.19 0.08
C ASN A 237 -19.80 -30.30 -1.32
N ARG A 238 -19.04 -30.68 -2.34
CA ARG A 238 -19.61 -31.04 -3.67
C ARG A 238 -20.56 -32.22 -3.59
N GLY A 239 -20.20 -33.24 -2.82
CA GLY A 239 -21.10 -34.38 -2.56
C GLY A 239 -22.40 -33.96 -1.88
N ASN A 240 -22.33 -33.08 -0.87
CA ASN A 240 -23.50 -32.49 -0.21
C ASN A 240 -24.36 -31.67 -1.17
N HIS A 241 -23.75 -30.87 -2.06
CA HIS A 241 -24.48 -30.13 -3.08
C HIS A 241 -25.38 -31.05 -3.93
N TYR A 242 -24.84 -32.15 -4.45
CA TYR A 242 -25.61 -33.11 -5.26
C TYR A 242 -26.60 -33.92 -4.39
N TYR A 243 -26.26 -34.19 -3.13
CA TYR A 243 -27.17 -34.82 -2.17
C TYR A 243 -28.45 -33.98 -2.00
N TYR A 244 -28.33 -32.70 -1.69
CA TYR A 244 -29.49 -31.82 -1.50
C TYR A 244 -30.21 -31.49 -2.82
N LYS A 245 -29.53 -31.56 -3.95
CA LYS A 245 -30.13 -31.48 -5.29
C LYS A 245 -30.90 -32.78 -5.62
N LYS A 246 -30.75 -33.83 -4.79
CA LYS A 246 -31.32 -35.20 -4.98
C LYS A 246 -30.69 -35.96 -6.14
N ASP A 247 -29.52 -35.60 -6.60
CA ASP A 247 -28.70 -36.34 -7.56
C ASP A 247 -27.74 -37.26 -6.80
N TYR A 248 -28.28 -38.37 -6.27
CA TYR A 248 -27.54 -39.25 -5.39
C TYR A 248 -26.41 -40.03 -6.09
N GLN A 249 -26.46 -40.15 -7.41
CA GLN A 249 -25.40 -40.83 -8.17
C GLN A 249 -24.14 -39.94 -8.22
N GLU A 250 -24.29 -38.67 -8.59
CA GLU A 250 -23.19 -37.71 -8.54
C GLU A 250 -22.69 -37.46 -7.09
N ALA A 251 -23.60 -37.39 -6.12
CA ALA A 251 -23.21 -37.31 -4.72
C ALA A 251 -22.29 -38.48 -4.29
N LEU A 252 -22.62 -39.72 -4.69
CA LEU A 252 -21.79 -40.91 -4.42
C LEU A 252 -20.41 -40.81 -5.07
N VAL A 253 -20.28 -40.24 -6.27
CA VAL A 253 -18.98 -40.03 -6.96
C VAL A 253 -18.08 -39.17 -6.08
N TYR A 254 -18.55 -37.96 -5.71
CA TYR A 254 -17.77 -37.03 -4.91
C TYR A 254 -17.45 -37.56 -3.49
N MET A 255 -18.43 -38.18 -2.81
CA MET A 255 -18.22 -38.71 -1.46
C MET A 255 -17.24 -39.90 -1.45
N ARG A 256 -17.21 -40.72 -2.50
CA ARG A 256 -16.20 -41.76 -2.65
C ARG A 256 -14.82 -41.19 -2.88
N GLN A 257 -14.70 -40.21 -3.80
CA GLN A 257 -13.43 -39.52 -4.02
C GLN A 257 -12.90 -38.90 -2.73
N ALA A 258 -13.77 -38.29 -1.92
CA ALA A 258 -13.38 -37.74 -0.62
C ALA A 258 -12.85 -38.83 0.33
N ALA A 259 -13.53 -40.00 0.41
CA ALA A 259 -13.11 -41.10 1.25
C ALA A 259 -11.81 -41.76 0.76
N GLU A 260 -11.66 -41.95 -0.55
CA GLU A 260 -10.45 -42.51 -1.20
C GLU A 260 -9.23 -41.60 -1.01
N LEU A 261 -9.42 -40.29 -1.17
CA LEU A 261 -8.35 -39.28 -1.00
C LEU A 261 -7.65 -39.40 0.37
N ILE A 262 -8.41 -39.66 1.43
CA ILE A 262 -7.89 -39.67 2.82
C ILE A 262 -7.56 -41.07 3.33
N ALA A 263 -7.72 -42.12 2.52
CA ALA A 263 -7.47 -43.50 2.94
C ALA A 263 -6.02 -43.72 3.42
N ASP A 264 -5.05 -43.02 2.80
CA ASP A 264 -3.63 -43.12 3.14
C ASP A 264 -3.19 -42.11 4.24
N TYR A 265 -4.14 -41.38 4.84
CA TYR A 265 -3.88 -40.37 5.86
C TYR A 265 -4.50 -40.74 7.22
N PRO A 266 -3.83 -41.62 8.00
CA PRO A 266 -4.38 -42.14 9.26
C PRO A 266 -4.65 -41.07 10.33
N GLN A 267 -4.06 -39.89 10.23
CA GLN A 267 -4.33 -38.75 11.12
C GLN A 267 -5.70 -38.10 10.89
N MET A 268 -6.34 -38.30 9.73
CA MET A 268 -7.65 -37.77 9.37
C MET A 268 -8.80 -38.69 9.82
N VAL A 269 -8.77 -39.06 11.12
CA VAL A 269 -9.73 -40.01 11.69
C VAL A 269 -11.16 -39.49 11.70
N PHE A 270 -11.32 -38.22 12.02
CA PHE A 270 -12.64 -37.55 12.05
C PHE A 270 -13.27 -37.52 10.66
N GLU A 271 -12.52 -37.07 9.66
CA GLU A 271 -12.94 -36.95 8.26
C GLU A 271 -13.27 -38.33 7.67
N SER A 272 -12.47 -39.34 8.00
CA SER A 272 -12.71 -40.73 7.58
C SER A 272 -14.04 -41.26 8.10
N ASN A 273 -14.34 -41.06 9.39
CA ASN A 273 -15.60 -41.53 9.96
C ASN A 273 -16.81 -40.72 9.51
N LEU A 274 -16.63 -39.40 9.26
CA LEU A 274 -17.67 -38.55 8.66
C LEU A 274 -17.98 -38.98 7.22
N SER A 275 -16.96 -39.32 6.43
CA SER A 275 -17.13 -39.86 5.06
C SER A 275 -17.91 -41.16 5.07
N LYS A 276 -17.67 -42.06 6.05
CA LYS A 276 -18.46 -43.28 6.22
C LYS A 276 -19.93 -42.97 6.50
N VAL A 277 -20.22 -42.02 7.39
CA VAL A 277 -21.61 -41.62 7.68
C VAL A 277 -22.30 -41.08 6.44
N ASN A 278 -21.64 -40.19 5.70
CA ASN A 278 -22.19 -39.60 4.47
C ASN A 278 -22.42 -40.65 3.37
N LEU A 279 -21.49 -41.62 3.22
CA LEU A 279 -21.68 -42.74 2.32
C LEU A 279 -22.78 -43.66 2.80
N GLY A 280 -22.91 -43.90 4.12
CA GLY A 280 -23.98 -44.66 4.73
C GLY A 280 -25.36 -44.10 4.42
N ASP A 281 -25.51 -42.77 4.49
CA ASP A 281 -26.76 -42.09 4.11
C ASP A 281 -27.07 -42.28 2.61
N LEU A 282 -26.11 -42.04 1.73
CA LEU A 282 -26.28 -42.23 0.28
C LEU A 282 -26.58 -43.70 -0.08
N TYR A 283 -25.98 -44.67 0.62
CA TYR A 283 -26.34 -46.09 0.44
C TYR A 283 -27.76 -46.37 0.91
N LEU A 284 -28.21 -45.73 1.99
CA LEU A 284 -29.59 -45.81 2.46
C LEU A 284 -30.57 -45.29 1.41
N LEU A 285 -30.28 -44.13 0.83
CA LEU A 285 -31.10 -43.48 -0.22
C LEU A 285 -31.11 -44.29 -1.53
N THR A 286 -29.99 -44.94 -1.86
CA THR A 286 -29.87 -45.82 -3.05
C THR A 286 -30.24 -47.26 -2.80
N ASN A 287 -30.87 -47.59 -1.64
CA ASN A 287 -31.38 -48.90 -1.25
C ASN A 287 -30.31 -49.98 -1.13
N ARG A 288 -29.06 -49.62 -0.81
CA ARG A 288 -27.95 -50.53 -0.51
C ARG A 288 -27.85 -50.76 1.01
N LEU A 289 -28.88 -51.40 1.59
CA LEU A 289 -29.14 -51.36 3.02
C LEU A 289 -28.04 -51.98 3.88
N ASP A 290 -27.33 -53.02 3.42
CA ASP A 290 -26.24 -53.64 4.20
C ASP A 290 -24.99 -52.74 4.21
N SER A 291 -24.66 -52.12 3.09
CA SER A 291 -23.57 -51.12 3.04
C SER A 291 -23.89 -49.90 3.91
N ALA A 292 -25.15 -49.47 3.92
CA ALA A 292 -25.62 -48.39 4.79
C ALA A 292 -25.42 -48.76 6.26
N GLU A 293 -25.88 -49.96 6.69
CA GLU A 293 -25.78 -50.39 8.08
C GLU A 293 -24.34 -50.49 8.55
N ASN A 294 -23.43 -51.05 7.73
CA ASN A 294 -22.02 -51.17 8.09
C ASN A 294 -21.37 -49.78 8.30
N ASN A 295 -21.55 -48.89 7.35
CA ASN A 295 -20.96 -47.56 7.42
C ASN A 295 -21.53 -46.72 8.58
N LEU A 296 -22.84 -46.78 8.81
CA LEU A 296 -23.49 -46.04 9.90
C LEU A 296 -23.08 -46.59 11.28
N ASN A 297 -22.92 -47.93 11.43
CA ASN A 297 -22.47 -48.52 12.68
C ASN A 297 -21.01 -48.17 13.00
N GLU A 298 -20.12 -48.15 12.01
CA GLU A 298 -18.73 -47.72 12.19
C GLU A 298 -18.67 -46.23 12.61
N GLY A 299 -19.37 -45.34 11.90
CA GLY A 299 -19.47 -43.94 12.26
C GLY A 299 -20.05 -43.73 13.66
N TYR A 300 -21.15 -44.45 14.01
CA TYR A 300 -21.77 -44.34 15.33
C TYR A 300 -20.81 -44.70 16.46
N ARG A 301 -20.02 -45.78 16.30
CA ARG A 301 -19.02 -46.21 17.29
C ARG A 301 -18.03 -45.06 17.57
N TYR A 302 -17.43 -44.51 16.52
CA TYR A 302 -16.45 -43.43 16.65
C TYR A 302 -17.05 -42.16 17.28
N PHE A 303 -18.18 -41.68 16.74
CA PHE A 303 -18.80 -40.44 17.25
C PHE A 303 -19.36 -40.58 18.66
N SER A 304 -19.73 -41.81 19.09
CA SER A 304 -20.12 -42.08 20.48
C SER A 304 -18.92 -42.04 21.44
N GLU A 305 -17.74 -42.56 21.02
CA GLU A 305 -16.51 -42.54 21.82
C GLU A 305 -16.05 -41.11 22.09
N ILE A 306 -16.09 -40.22 21.06
CA ILE A 306 -15.72 -38.81 21.20
C ILE A 306 -16.87 -37.93 21.72
N LYS A 307 -18.03 -38.52 22.03
CA LYS A 307 -19.23 -37.84 22.55
C LYS A 307 -19.72 -36.68 21.65
N ASN A 308 -19.66 -36.85 20.32
CA ASN A 308 -20.19 -35.90 19.37
C ASN A 308 -21.70 -36.06 19.22
N ASN A 309 -22.46 -35.34 20.05
CA ASN A 309 -23.91 -35.45 20.11
C ASN A 309 -24.61 -35.09 18.80
N SER A 310 -24.09 -34.14 18.04
CA SER A 310 -24.67 -33.73 16.75
C SER A 310 -24.56 -34.86 15.71
N ALA A 311 -23.37 -35.44 15.56
CA ALA A 311 -23.16 -36.55 14.65
C ALA A 311 -23.97 -37.80 15.08
N MET A 312 -24.02 -38.10 16.37
CA MET A 312 -24.85 -39.19 16.88
C MET A 312 -26.33 -39.01 16.55
N HIS A 313 -26.86 -37.80 16.78
CA HIS A 313 -28.26 -37.47 16.45
C HIS A 313 -28.57 -37.66 14.95
N TYR A 314 -27.64 -37.28 14.09
CA TYR A 314 -27.78 -37.48 12.64
C TYR A 314 -27.78 -38.98 12.30
N ILE A 315 -26.80 -39.75 12.79
CA ILE A 315 -26.70 -41.19 12.53
C ILE A 315 -27.93 -41.94 13.06
N GLU A 316 -28.39 -41.63 14.26
CA GLU A 316 -29.62 -42.21 14.82
C GLU A 316 -30.84 -41.89 13.94
N THR A 317 -30.92 -40.69 13.37
CA THR A 317 -31.98 -40.33 12.43
C THR A 317 -31.93 -41.21 11.17
N LEU A 318 -30.75 -41.44 10.60
CA LEU A 318 -30.56 -42.35 9.45
C LEU A 318 -30.92 -43.80 9.80
N MET A 319 -30.56 -44.25 11.02
CA MET A 319 -30.88 -45.61 11.50
C MET A 319 -32.39 -45.85 11.69
N ILE A 320 -33.20 -44.81 11.96
CA ILE A 320 -34.66 -44.91 11.93
C ILE A 320 -35.14 -45.36 10.55
N GLU A 321 -34.76 -44.64 9.49
CA GLU A 321 -35.18 -44.97 8.12
C GLU A 321 -34.61 -46.31 7.66
N LEU A 322 -33.35 -46.62 8.00
CA LEU A 322 -32.74 -47.92 7.71
C LEU A 322 -33.56 -49.09 8.33
N SER A 323 -33.98 -48.93 9.60
CA SER A 323 -34.79 -49.91 10.28
C SER A 323 -36.17 -50.10 9.63
N LEU A 324 -36.77 -48.99 9.17
CA LEU A 324 -38.03 -49.04 8.44
C LEU A 324 -37.92 -49.75 7.11
N LYS A 325 -36.84 -49.48 6.36
CA LYS A 325 -36.58 -50.15 5.05
C LYS A 325 -36.26 -51.65 5.22
N LYS A 326 -35.64 -52.04 6.34
CA LYS A 326 -35.42 -53.46 6.71
C LYS A 326 -36.65 -54.12 7.36
N GLY A 327 -37.79 -53.41 7.49
CA GLY A 327 -39.04 -53.95 8.06
C GLY A 327 -39.05 -54.06 9.61
N ASN A 328 -38.06 -53.45 10.30
CA ASN A 328 -37.93 -53.54 11.75
C ASN A 328 -38.45 -52.27 12.44
N ILE A 329 -39.78 -52.14 12.54
CA ILE A 329 -40.45 -51.02 13.20
C ILE A 329 -40.10 -50.90 14.69
N ALA A 330 -39.85 -52.04 15.37
CA ALA A 330 -39.49 -52.05 16.78
C ALA A 330 -38.14 -51.37 17.03
N ARG A 331 -37.13 -51.69 16.19
CA ARG A 331 -35.82 -51.03 16.23
C ARG A 331 -35.92 -49.52 15.90
N ALA A 332 -36.76 -49.14 14.94
CA ALA A 332 -37.00 -47.72 14.65
C ALA A 332 -37.57 -46.96 15.85
N ARG A 333 -38.55 -47.58 16.57
CA ARG A 333 -39.10 -47.00 17.82
C ARG A 333 -38.05 -46.83 18.91
N GLU A 334 -37.16 -47.80 19.08
CA GLU A 334 -36.06 -47.74 20.03
C GLU A 334 -35.09 -46.56 19.70
N MET A 335 -34.74 -46.39 18.42
CA MET A 335 -33.89 -45.27 18.00
C MET A 335 -34.56 -43.89 18.26
N ILE A 336 -35.87 -43.76 18.01
CA ILE A 336 -36.62 -42.55 18.30
C ILE A 336 -36.60 -42.22 19.81
N ALA A 337 -36.75 -43.27 20.66
CA ALA A 337 -36.75 -43.10 22.12
C ALA A 337 -35.36 -42.77 22.69
N ARG A 338 -34.28 -43.23 22.06
CA ARG A 338 -32.88 -42.94 22.47
C ARG A 338 -32.42 -41.54 22.13
N THR A 339 -32.97 -40.99 21.05
CA THR A 339 -32.46 -39.71 20.53
C THR A 339 -32.73 -38.59 21.55
N ALA A 340 -31.70 -38.25 22.31
CA ALA A 340 -31.73 -37.15 23.27
C ALA A 340 -31.96 -35.82 22.57
N SER A 341 -32.58 -34.86 23.26
CA SER A 341 -32.68 -33.50 22.80
C SER A 341 -31.25 -32.93 22.70
N THR A 342 -30.72 -32.88 21.52
CA THR A 342 -29.50 -32.13 21.24
C THR A 342 -29.85 -30.67 21.16
N GLY A 343 -28.93 -29.78 21.56
CA GLY A 343 -29.11 -28.32 21.48
C GLY A 343 -29.46 -27.85 20.07
N HIS A 344 -28.75 -26.91 19.54
CA HIS A 344 -28.99 -26.41 18.18
C HIS A 344 -28.72 -27.47 17.13
N VAL A 345 -29.73 -27.82 16.34
CA VAL A 345 -29.65 -28.81 15.22
C VAL A 345 -29.80 -28.02 13.92
N ASP A 346 -28.93 -28.30 12.96
CA ASP A 346 -28.97 -27.71 11.62
C ASP A 346 -30.31 -27.96 10.91
N ALA A 347 -30.80 -26.96 10.16
CA ALA A 347 -32.08 -27.01 9.46
C ALA A 347 -32.18 -28.15 8.47
N ASN A 348 -31.09 -28.55 7.82
CA ASN A 348 -31.05 -29.68 6.90
C ASN A 348 -31.23 -30.98 7.62
N MET A 349 -30.56 -31.19 8.77
CA MET A 349 -30.76 -32.38 9.61
C MET A 349 -32.20 -32.45 10.15
N LEU A 350 -32.81 -31.33 10.52
CA LEU A 350 -34.20 -31.25 10.96
C LEU A 350 -35.16 -31.65 9.82
N THR A 351 -34.90 -31.21 8.59
CA THR A 351 -35.69 -31.65 7.42
C THR A 351 -35.64 -33.16 7.22
N ILE A 352 -34.43 -33.75 7.21
CA ILE A 352 -34.27 -35.20 7.06
C ILE A 352 -34.99 -35.94 8.18
N ARG A 353 -34.81 -35.47 9.43
CA ARG A 353 -35.47 -36.12 10.59
C ARG A 353 -36.99 -36.03 10.51
N ASN A 354 -37.56 -34.87 10.14
CA ASN A 354 -39.01 -34.72 9.99
C ASN A 354 -39.56 -35.70 8.94
N GLN A 355 -38.88 -35.83 7.80
CA GLN A 355 -39.28 -36.75 6.73
C GLN A 355 -39.24 -38.23 7.20
N TYR A 356 -38.20 -38.66 7.92
CA TYR A 356 -38.09 -40.02 8.38
C TYR A 356 -39.02 -40.33 9.55
N LEU A 357 -39.30 -39.36 10.42
CA LEU A 357 -40.31 -39.51 11.46
C LEU A 357 -41.74 -39.52 10.87
N GLN A 358 -42.03 -38.72 9.87
CA GLN A 358 -43.27 -38.80 9.11
C GLN A 358 -43.46 -40.23 8.55
N HIS A 359 -42.46 -40.77 7.85
CA HIS A 359 -42.49 -42.10 7.27
C HIS A 359 -42.65 -43.20 8.34
N TYR A 360 -41.98 -43.03 9.51
CA TYR A 360 -42.17 -43.94 10.62
C TYR A 360 -43.63 -43.97 11.12
N TYR A 361 -44.23 -42.77 11.38
CA TYR A 361 -45.57 -42.68 11.91
C TYR A 361 -46.63 -43.13 10.89
N GLU A 362 -46.42 -42.92 9.60
CA GLU A 362 -47.26 -43.49 8.55
C GLU A 362 -47.28 -45.02 8.58
N LYS A 363 -46.10 -45.65 8.65
CA LYS A 363 -45.98 -47.11 8.77
C LYS A 363 -46.52 -47.68 10.08
N ALA A 364 -46.46 -46.90 11.14
CA ALA A 364 -47.03 -47.26 12.44
C ALA A 364 -48.57 -47.03 12.53
N GLY A 365 -49.21 -46.44 11.50
CA GLY A 365 -50.62 -46.09 11.47
C GLY A 365 -51.01 -44.88 12.29
N ASP A 366 -50.05 -44.10 12.80
CA ASP A 366 -50.28 -42.86 13.54
C ASP A 366 -50.27 -41.63 12.62
N TYR A 367 -51.31 -41.50 11.85
CA TYR A 367 -51.44 -40.42 10.87
C TYR A 367 -51.48 -39.04 11.46
N ARG A 368 -51.83 -38.89 12.74
CA ARG A 368 -51.81 -37.58 13.44
C ARG A 368 -50.39 -37.07 13.60
N ASN A 369 -49.50 -37.91 14.14
CA ASN A 369 -48.09 -37.56 14.29
C ASN A 369 -47.38 -37.44 12.92
N ALA A 370 -47.72 -38.30 11.94
CA ALA A 370 -47.22 -38.17 10.58
C ALA A 370 -47.54 -36.77 9.98
N TYR A 371 -48.80 -36.29 10.14
CA TYR A 371 -49.20 -34.97 9.68
C TYR A 371 -48.44 -33.82 10.41
N GLU A 372 -48.20 -33.94 11.71
CA GLU A 372 -47.49 -32.94 12.47
C GLU A 372 -46.01 -32.81 11.99
N TYR A 373 -45.33 -33.92 11.67
CA TYR A 373 -43.98 -33.88 11.12
C TYR A 373 -43.92 -33.36 9.68
N LEU A 374 -44.88 -33.72 8.83
CA LEU A 374 -45.05 -33.15 7.51
C LEU A 374 -45.23 -31.62 7.56
N LYS A 375 -46.09 -31.16 8.48
CA LYS A 375 -46.33 -29.71 8.69
C LYS A 375 -45.07 -28.99 9.14
N ARG A 376 -44.28 -29.58 10.05
CA ARG A 376 -42.99 -29.00 10.49
C ARG A 376 -42.00 -28.90 9.34
N ASP A 377 -41.89 -29.94 8.51
CA ASP A 377 -41.02 -29.92 7.32
C ASP A 377 -41.45 -28.84 6.32
N TYR A 378 -42.76 -28.70 6.06
CA TYR A 378 -43.32 -27.65 5.21
C TYR A 378 -43.01 -26.26 5.72
N GLN A 379 -43.15 -26.03 7.04
CA GLN A 379 -42.83 -24.74 7.66
C GLN A 379 -41.34 -24.41 7.55
N LEU A 380 -40.46 -25.37 7.76
CA LEU A 380 -39.03 -25.23 7.66
C LEU A 380 -38.59 -24.88 6.21
N ASN A 381 -39.14 -25.60 5.24
CA ASN A 381 -38.90 -25.31 3.82
C ASN A 381 -39.42 -23.92 3.39
N GLY A 382 -40.54 -23.46 3.95
CA GLY A 382 -41.05 -22.10 3.80
C GLY A 382 -40.09 -21.03 4.35
N SER A 383 -39.48 -21.31 5.51
CA SER A 383 -38.46 -20.44 6.10
C SER A 383 -37.23 -20.34 5.20
N ILE A 384 -36.70 -21.45 4.71
CA ILE A 384 -35.54 -21.47 3.79
C ILE A 384 -35.85 -20.68 2.52
N ARG A 385 -37.06 -20.80 1.96
CA ARG A 385 -37.50 -20.03 0.79
C ARG A 385 -37.52 -18.53 1.08
N SER A 386 -38.04 -18.14 2.23
CA SER A 386 -38.09 -16.74 2.65
C SER A 386 -36.69 -16.16 2.83
N GLU A 387 -35.78 -16.94 3.43
CA GLU A 387 -34.38 -16.55 3.62
C GLU A 387 -33.65 -16.39 2.27
N ARG A 388 -33.92 -17.25 1.29
CA ARG A 388 -33.39 -17.10 -0.07
C ARG A 388 -33.82 -15.76 -0.72
N ILE A 389 -35.09 -15.37 -0.55
CA ILE A 389 -35.58 -14.08 -1.04
C ILE A 389 -34.87 -12.92 -0.34
N ARG A 390 -34.74 -12.97 1.00
CA ARG A 390 -34.00 -11.96 1.77
C ARG A 390 -32.55 -11.84 1.31
N THR A 391 -31.87 -12.96 1.08
CA THR A 391 -30.51 -13.00 0.58
C THR A 391 -30.39 -12.29 -0.77
N ARG A 392 -31.30 -12.57 -1.69
CA ARG A 392 -31.31 -11.89 -3.00
C ARG A 392 -31.51 -10.39 -2.91
N VAL A 393 -32.42 -9.95 -2.05
CA VAL A 393 -32.64 -8.51 -1.79
C VAL A 393 -31.39 -7.88 -1.17
N ALA A 394 -30.78 -8.51 -0.17
CA ALA A 394 -29.56 -8.03 0.46
C ALA A 394 -28.38 -7.94 -0.53
N GLU A 395 -28.26 -8.90 -1.45
CA GLU A 395 -27.25 -8.87 -2.50
C GLU A 395 -27.42 -7.72 -3.47
N LEU A 396 -28.65 -7.46 -3.89
CA LEU A 396 -28.96 -6.33 -4.76
C LEU A 396 -28.64 -5.00 -4.09
N ASP A 397 -29.02 -4.84 -2.79
CA ASP A 397 -28.69 -3.65 -2.01
C ASP A 397 -27.17 -3.48 -1.86
N MET A 398 -26.45 -4.56 -1.58
CA MET A 398 -24.99 -4.53 -1.47
C MET A 398 -24.31 -4.13 -2.80
N ARG A 399 -24.72 -4.70 -3.94
CA ARG A 399 -24.22 -4.30 -5.27
C ARG A 399 -24.47 -2.82 -5.51
N TYR A 400 -25.70 -2.36 -5.27
CA TYR A 400 -26.04 -0.95 -5.43
C TYR A 400 -25.14 -0.03 -4.60
N ARG A 401 -24.89 -0.40 -3.32
CA ARG A 401 -23.99 0.37 -2.45
C ARG A 401 -22.55 0.31 -2.92
N GLN A 402 -22.07 -0.84 -3.38
CA GLN A 402 -20.71 -0.99 -3.91
C GLN A 402 -20.52 -0.12 -5.14
N ASP A 403 -21.43 -0.18 -6.11
CA ASP A 403 -21.40 0.66 -7.31
C ASP A 403 -21.38 2.15 -6.96
N THR A 404 -22.20 2.56 -5.97
CA THR A 404 -22.23 3.94 -5.48
C THR A 404 -20.92 4.35 -4.81
N ILE A 405 -20.29 3.45 -4.03
CA ILE A 405 -18.98 3.71 -3.38
C ILE A 405 -17.88 3.81 -4.42
N VAL A 406 -17.85 2.89 -5.39
CA VAL A 406 -16.87 2.91 -6.50
C VAL A 406 -16.99 4.22 -7.26
N LEU A 407 -18.21 4.60 -7.66
CA LEU A 407 -18.46 5.87 -8.36
C LEU A 407 -17.98 7.09 -7.54
N ARG A 408 -18.28 7.12 -6.24
CA ARG A 408 -17.80 8.21 -5.36
C ARG A 408 -16.27 8.24 -5.27
N LYS A 409 -15.61 7.09 -5.15
CA LYS A 409 -14.15 7.01 -5.14
C LYS A 409 -13.53 7.45 -6.46
N GLU A 410 -14.11 7.05 -7.59
CA GLU A 410 -13.68 7.51 -8.91
C GLU A 410 -13.79 9.04 -9.04
N MET A 411 -14.91 9.61 -8.62
CA MET A 411 -15.09 11.06 -8.57
C MET A 411 -14.08 11.75 -7.65
N GLN A 412 -13.77 11.16 -6.50
CA GLN A 412 -12.76 11.67 -5.57
C GLN A 412 -11.35 11.60 -6.17
N ILE A 413 -10.98 10.49 -6.81
CA ILE A 413 -9.70 10.33 -7.52
C ILE A 413 -9.58 11.35 -8.65
N GLN A 414 -10.64 11.57 -9.43
CA GLN A 414 -10.64 12.59 -10.47
C GLN A 414 -10.46 14.01 -9.92
N ARG A 415 -11.10 14.33 -8.78
CA ARG A 415 -10.89 15.63 -8.09
C ARG A 415 -9.45 15.78 -7.62
N GLN A 416 -8.90 14.77 -6.95
CA GLN A 416 -7.50 14.79 -6.49
C GLN A 416 -6.51 14.89 -7.66
N ALA A 417 -6.77 14.19 -8.76
CA ALA A 417 -5.96 14.30 -9.97
C ALA A 417 -6.03 15.72 -10.57
N GLY A 418 -7.21 16.36 -10.49
CA GLY A 418 -7.39 17.78 -10.85
C GLY A 418 -6.55 18.72 -9.97
N GLU A 419 -6.63 18.56 -8.65
CA GLU A 419 -5.87 19.34 -7.67
C GLU A 419 -4.35 19.18 -7.87
N VAL A 420 -3.88 17.96 -8.06
CA VAL A 420 -2.46 17.66 -8.36
C VAL A 420 -2.03 18.33 -9.68
N ARG A 421 -2.90 18.36 -10.68
CA ARG A 421 -2.63 19.05 -11.96
C ARG A 421 -2.48 20.57 -11.77
N VAL A 422 -3.38 21.18 -10.97
CA VAL A 422 -3.31 22.61 -10.61
C VAL A 422 -2.03 22.91 -9.81
N LEU A 423 -1.69 22.09 -8.82
CA LEU A 423 -0.47 22.23 -8.04
C LEU A 423 0.79 22.12 -8.91
N LYS A 424 0.85 21.16 -9.83
CA LYS A 424 1.97 21.05 -10.80
C LYS A 424 2.08 22.28 -11.67
N LEU A 425 0.95 22.80 -12.18
CA LEU A 425 0.94 24.01 -12.99
C LEU A 425 1.44 25.22 -12.19
N SER A 426 0.97 25.41 -10.97
CA SER A 426 1.42 26.50 -10.10
C SER A 426 2.91 26.39 -9.76
N MET A 427 3.42 25.18 -9.56
CA MET A 427 4.85 24.93 -9.36
C MET A 427 5.67 25.33 -10.61
N TYR A 428 5.22 24.96 -11.83
CA TYR A 428 5.90 25.36 -13.06
C TYR A 428 5.90 26.87 -13.27
N ILE A 429 4.78 27.54 -12.97
CA ILE A 429 4.70 29.01 -13.00
C ILE A 429 5.67 29.61 -11.97
N GLY A 430 5.74 29.09 -10.76
CA GLY A 430 6.69 29.54 -9.73
C GLY A 430 8.14 29.41 -10.18
N VAL A 431 8.52 28.26 -10.76
CA VAL A 431 9.85 28.04 -11.32
C VAL A 431 10.16 29.05 -12.45
N LEU A 432 9.20 29.27 -13.35
CA LEU A 432 9.36 30.26 -14.44
C LEU A 432 9.58 31.65 -13.89
N VAL A 433 8.82 32.09 -12.91
CA VAL A 433 8.99 33.39 -12.25
C VAL A 433 10.38 33.51 -11.61
N CYS A 434 10.84 32.47 -10.91
CA CYS A 434 12.19 32.44 -10.34
C CYS A 434 13.28 32.58 -11.41
N LEU A 435 13.12 31.87 -12.54
CA LEU A 435 14.08 31.98 -13.67
C LEU A 435 14.09 33.39 -14.30
N LEU A 436 12.91 34.02 -14.45
CA LEU A 436 12.82 35.39 -14.95
C LEU A 436 13.47 36.38 -14.00
N LEU A 437 13.27 36.25 -12.69
CA LEU A 437 13.93 37.06 -11.67
C LEU A 437 15.45 36.88 -11.70
N ALA A 438 15.93 35.64 -11.82
CA ALA A 438 17.35 35.31 -11.94
C ALA A 438 17.95 35.94 -13.22
N ALA A 439 17.26 35.83 -14.36
CA ALA A 439 17.67 36.47 -15.60
C ALA A 439 17.71 38.00 -15.47
N GLY A 440 16.68 38.59 -14.83
CA GLY A 440 16.63 40.03 -14.54
C GLY A 440 17.83 40.48 -13.67
N THR A 441 18.16 39.72 -12.62
CA THR A 441 19.34 40.03 -11.79
C THR A 441 20.65 39.97 -12.58
N VAL A 442 20.81 38.98 -13.46
CA VAL A 442 21.99 38.85 -14.35
C VAL A 442 22.08 40.06 -15.28
N VAL A 443 20.96 40.50 -15.89
CA VAL A 443 20.91 41.68 -16.76
C VAL A 443 21.26 42.94 -15.98
N ILE A 444 20.74 43.11 -14.77
CA ILE A 444 21.07 44.27 -13.91
C ILE A 444 22.55 44.26 -13.55
N ILE A 445 23.13 43.10 -13.18
CA ILE A 445 24.56 42.99 -12.87
C ILE A 445 25.41 43.34 -14.10
N TRP A 446 25.02 42.81 -15.28
CA TRP A 446 25.70 43.10 -16.54
C TRP A 446 25.64 44.60 -16.87
N TYR A 447 24.45 45.22 -16.76
CA TYR A 447 24.27 46.66 -16.97
C TYR A 447 25.12 47.50 -15.99
N MET A 448 25.14 47.12 -14.71
CA MET A 448 25.96 47.78 -13.68
C MET A 448 27.47 47.66 -13.97
N ARG A 449 27.92 46.49 -14.47
CA ARG A 449 29.32 46.31 -14.92
C ARG A 449 29.65 47.21 -16.11
N LYS A 450 28.81 47.22 -17.14
CA LYS A 450 28.96 48.08 -18.32
C LYS A 450 28.97 49.57 -17.95
N LYS A 451 28.07 50.00 -17.07
CA LYS A 451 28.03 51.36 -16.56
C LYS A 451 29.31 51.74 -15.78
N ARG A 452 29.85 50.84 -14.99
CA ARG A 452 31.12 51.03 -14.26
C ARG A 452 32.31 51.12 -15.22
N GLU A 453 32.39 50.30 -16.25
CA GLU A 453 33.42 50.35 -17.29
C GLU A 453 33.37 51.71 -18.01
N PHE A 454 32.19 52.14 -18.43
CA PHE A 454 31.99 53.45 -19.07
C PHE A 454 32.37 54.64 -18.18
N LEU A 455 32.01 54.60 -16.90
CA LEU A 455 32.41 55.64 -15.93
C LEU A 455 33.92 55.63 -15.70
N ARG A 456 34.56 54.46 -15.71
CA ARG A 456 36.00 54.27 -15.55
C ARG A 456 36.78 54.86 -16.73
N GLU A 457 36.29 54.61 -17.96
CA GLU A 457 36.87 55.20 -19.18
C GLU A 457 36.75 56.73 -19.18
N ARG A 458 35.58 57.29 -18.85
CA ARG A 458 35.41 58.74 -18.72
C ARG A 458 36.33 59.33 -17.66
N PHE A 459 36.46 58.69 -16.53
CA PHE A 459 37.33 59.15 -15.44
C PHE A 459 38.80 59.10 -15.88
N PHE A 460 39.21 58.10 -16.62
CA PHE A 460 40.56 57.97 -17.17
C PHE A 460 40.84 59.08 -18.21
N GLN A 461 39.87 59.36 -19.07
CA GLN A 461 39.97 60.45 -20.04
C GLN A 461 40.09 61.81 -19.32
N GLN A 462 39.33 62.03 -18.26
CA GLN A 462 39.44 63.28 -17.47
C GLN A 462 40.82 63.42 -16.79
N ILE A 463 41.33 62.36 -16.22
CA ILE A 463 42.67 62.35 -15.59
C ILE A 463 43.74 62.66 -16.64
N ASN A 464 43.66 62.03 -17.82
CA ASN A 464 44.62 62.35 -18.91
C ASN A 464 44.50 63.76 -19.38
N ARG A 465 43.30 64.33 -19.50
CA ARG A 465 43.08 65.73 -19.84
C ARG A 465 43.70 66.69 -18.81
N VAL A 466 43.44 66.42 -17.53
CA VAL A 466 44.01 67.28 -16.45
C VAL A 466 45.53 67.09 -16.37
N ARG A 467 46.10 65.92 -16.65
CA ARG A 467 47.56 65.70 -16.73
C ARG A 467 48.17 66.52 -17.90
N MET A 468 47.51 66.52 -19.07
CA MET A 468 47.98 67.30 -20.23
C MET A 468 47.87 68.77 -19.99
N GLU A 469 46.80 69.26 -19.36
CA GLU A 469 46.67 70.65 -18.96
C GLU A 469 47.74 71.12 -17.95
N ASN A 470 48.07 70.27 -16.98
CA ASN A 470 49.14 70.54 -16.02
C ASN A 470 50.55 70.52 -16.62
N LEU A 471 50.80 69.68 -17.62
CA LEU A 471 52.06 69.69 -18.38
C LEU A 471 52.17 71.02 -19.23
N ARG A 472 51.05 71.47 -19.80
CA ARG A 472 50.99 72.72 -20.56
C ARG A 472 51.23 73.97 -19.69
N SER A 473 50.73 73.99 -18.48
CA SER A 473 50.83 75.20 -17.61
C SER A 473 52.24 75.42 -17.07
N ARG A 474 53.12 74.39 -17.11
CA ARG A 474 54.51 74.55 -16.58
C ARG A 474 55.51 75.08 -17.54
N ILE A 475 55.22 75.11 -18.86
CA ILE A 475 56.10 75.73 -19.87
C ILE A 475 55.20 76.56 -20.77
N SER A 476 55.27 77.84 -20.64
CA SER A 476 54.58 78.76 -21.59
C SER A 476 55.27 78.66 -22.97
N PRO A 477 54.63 77.98 -23.95
CA PRO A 477 55.26 77.76 -25.26
C PRO A 477 55.61 79.03 -25.92
N HIS A 478 54.72 80.02 -25.78
CA HIS A 478 54.89 81.35 -26.35
C HIS A 478 56.11 82.07 -25.79
N PHE A 479 56.34 81.98 -24.49
CA PHE A 479 57.54 82.60 -23.88
C PHE A 479 58.83 81.90 -24.36
N THR A 480 58.83 80.60 -24.33
CA THR A 480 60.03 79.76 -24.70
C THR A 480 60.43 80.01 -26.15
N PHE A 481 59.48 80.05 -27.09
CA PHE A 481 59.77 80.34 -28.50
C PHE A 481 60.13 81.78 -28.77
N ASN A 482 59.59 82.73 -28.04
CA ASN A 482 60.02 84.13 -28.17
C ASN A 482 61.43 84.35 -27.65
N VAL A 483 61.83 83.72 -26.57
CA VAL A 483 63.22 83.74 -26.07
C VAL A 483 64.17 83.09 -27.07
N LEU A 484 63.85 81.89 -27.55
CA LEU A 484 64.65 81.16 -28.54
C LEU A 484 64.77 81.97 -29.85
N GLY A 485 63.70 82.60 -30.38
CA GLY A 485 63.72 83.39 -31.55
C GLY A 485 64.59 84.66 -31.41
N ARG A 486 64.59 85.25 -30.18
CA ARG A 486 65.43 86.44 -29.87
C ARG A 486 66.91 86.05 -29.83
N GLU A 487 67.27 84.92 -29.17
CA GLU A 487 68.63 84.44 -29.06
C GLU A 487 69.20 84.02 -30.44
N ILE A 488 68.36 83.42 -31.30
CA ILE A 488 68.76 83.10 -32.68
C ILE A 488 69.01 84.34 -33.53
N ASN A 489 68.22 85.38 -33.35
CA ASN A 489 68.44 86.65 -34.07
C ASN A 489 69.70 87.41 -33.62
N GLN A 490 70.18 87.19 -32.40
CA GLN A 490 71.45 87.70 -31.87
C GLN A 490 72.66 86.82 -32.14
N PHE A 491 72.48 85.64 -32.71
CA PHE A 491 73.52 84.72 -32.99
C PHE A 491 74.42 85.17 -34.12
N ASN A 492 75.75 85.39 -33.84
CA ASN A 492 76.75 85.95 -34.76
C ASN A 492 77.47 84.81 -35.58
N GLY A 493 76.86 83.68 -35.79
CA GLY A 493 77.38 82.57 -36.61
C GLY A 493 77.04 82.75 -38.11
N SER A 494 77.32 81.70 -38.89
CA SER A 494 77.00 81.76 -40.33
C SER A 494 75.49 81.90 -40.55
N GLU A 495 75.09 82.62 -41.58
CA GLU A 495 73.67 82.85 -41.93
C GLU A 495 72.91 81.53 -42.17
N GLU A 496 73.61 80.50 -42.63
CA GLU A 496 73.06 79.15 -42.86
C GLU A 496 72.65 78.46 -41.56
N VAL A 497 73.46 78.54 -40.49
CA VAL A 497 73.13 77.98 -39.15
C VAL A 497 71.97 78.70 -38.49
N LYS A 498 71.91 80.03 -38.70
CA LYS A 498 70.84 80.89 -38.19
C LYS A 498 69.49 80.51 -38.82
N ASN A 499 69.47 80.35 -40.14
CA ASN A 499 68.29 79.90 -40.89
C ASN A 499 67.82 78.52 -40.47
N ASN A 500 68.71 77.55 -40.27
CA ASN A 500 68.38 76.23 -39.82
C ASN A 500 67.78 76.20 -38.40
N LEU A 501 68.32 77.00 -37.49
CA LEU A 501 67.77 77.14 -36.14
C LEU A 501 66.40 77.84 -36.17
N MET A 502 66.17 78.82 -37.04
CA MET A 502 64.89 79.48 -37.20
C MET A 502 63.84 78.52 -37.77
N GLU A 503 64.19 77.68 -38.70
CA GLU A 503 63.31 76.64 -39.23
C GLU A 503 62.98 75.56 -38.14
N LEU A 504 63.91 75.15 -37.31
CA LEU A 504 63.68 74.25 -36.18
C LEU A 504 62.69 74.84 -35.15
N VAL A 505 62.84 76.15 -34.85
CA VAL A 505 61.89 76.83 -33.94
C VAL A 505 60.49 76.91 -34.54
N LYS A 506 60.36 77.19 -35.83
CA LYS A 506 59.09 77.15 -36.55
C LYS A 506 58.45 75.77 -36.51
N TYR A 507 59.21 74.72 -36.74
CA TYR A 507 58.77 73.35 -36.70
C TYR A 507 58.24 72.99 -35.27
N LEU A 508 59.02 73.25 -34.23
CA LEU A 508 58.62 72.98 -32.86
C LEU A 508 57.37 73.78 -32.45
N ARG A 509 57.25 75.06 -32.90
CA ARG A 509 56.05 75.87 -32.68
C ARG A 509 54.81 75.18 -33.34
N ARG A 510 54.98 74.81 -34.62
CA ARG A 510 53.88 74.14 -35.37
C ARG A 510 53.49 72.79 -34.77
N SER A 511 54.45 72.03 -34.31
CA SER A 511 54.23 70.75 -33.58
C SER A 511 53.35 70.98 -32.35
N LEU A 512 53.65 72.00 -31.55
CA LEU A 512 52.87 72.27 -30.36
C LEU A 512 51.47 72.83 -30.70
N GLU A 513 51.35 73.69 -31.71
CA GLU A 513 50.09 74.25 -32.19
C GLU A 513 49.14 73.09 -32.70
N LEU A 514 49.71 72.08 -33.40
CA LEU A 514 48.96 70.90 -33.86
C LEU A 514 48.52 69.98 -32.72
N THR A 515 49.37 69.84 -31.71
CA THR A 515 49.00 69.05 -30.50
C THR A 515 47.96 69.74 -29.63
N GLU A 516 47.70 71.04 -29.84
CA GLU A 516 46.65 71.76 -29.13
C GLU A 516 45.25 71.58 -29.74
N LYS A 517 45.17 71.18 -30.99
CA LYS A 517 43.92 71.02 -31.72
C LYS A 517 43.31 69.70 -31.40
N LEU A 518 42.00 69.61 -31.15
CA LEU A 518 41.25 68.35 -30.96
C LEU A 518 41.14 67.50 -32.25
N SER A 519 41.23 68.17 -33.36
CA SER A 519 41.33 67.58 -34.71
C SER A 519 42.19 68.44 -35.58
N VAL A 520 43.04 67.87 -36.38
CA VAL A 520 43.94 68.51 -37.29
C VAL A 520 43.47 68.21 -38.71
N SER A 521 43.47 69.22 -39.59
CA SER A 521 43.12 68.97 -40.99
C SER A 521 44.24 68.19 -41.66
N LEU A 522 43.95 67.43 -42.71
CA LEU A 522 44.92 66.71 -43.48
C LEU A 522 45.96 67.67 -44.10
N GLN A 523 45.52 68.90 -44.45
CA GLN A 523 46.43 69.91 -44.99
C GLN A 523 47.41 70.41 -43.92
N ASP A 524 46.97 70.63 -42.69
CA ASP A 524 47.86 71.04 -41.59
C ASP A 524 48.90 69.95 -41.27
N GLU A 525 48.52 68.68 -41.35
CA GLU A 525 49.42 67.52 -41.15
C GLU A 525 50.44 67.43 -42.28
N LEU A 526 49.99 67.56 -43.52
CA LEU A 526 50.90 67.60 -44.70
C LEU A 526 51.90 68.75 -44.64
N ASP A 527 51.45 69.92 -44.27
CA ASP A 527 52.33 71.12 -44.12
C ASP A 527 53.38 70.91 -43.01
N PHE A 528 52.97 70.22 -41.94
CA PHE A 528 53.86 69.84 -40.82
C PHE A 528 54.92 68.79 -41.28
N VAL A 529 54.50 67.75 -41.98
CA VAL A 529 55.40 66.78 -42.56
C VAL A 529 56.38 67.38 -43.59
N GLN A 530 55.89 68.35 -44.43
CA GLN A 530 56.75 69.07 -45.32
C GLN A 530 57.80 69.92 -44.61
N SER A 531 57.42 70.56 -43.50
CA SER A 531 58.37 71.33 -42.68
C SER A 531 59.42 70.40 -42.05
N TYR A 532 59.06 69.20 -41.65
CA TYR A 532 59.99 68.17 -41.17
C TYR A 532 60.97 67.75 -42.29
N ILE A 533 60.43 67.41 -43.45
CA ILE A 533 61.25 67.06 -44.64
C ILE A 533 62.22 68.16 -45.01
N GLY A 534 61.78 69.45 -44.92
CA GLY A 534 62.65 70.60 -45.17
C GLY A 534 63.85 70.65 -44.21
N LEU A 535 63.60 70.46 -42.91
CA LEU A 535 64.66 70.41 -41.89
C LEU A 535 65.63 69.26 -42.12
N GLU A 536 65.13 68.02 -42.41
CA GLU A 536 65.96 66.87 -42.68
C GLU A 536 66.79 67.02 -44.02
N SER A 537 66.22 67.62 -45.07
CA SER A 537 66.94 67.88 -46.32
C SER A 537 68.11 68.84 -46.10
N GLY A 538 67.98 69.88 -45.26
CA GLY A 538 69.08 70.72 -44.84
C GLY A 538 70.21 70.06 -44.10
N ARG A 539 69.91 68.93 -43.37
CA ARG A 539 70.84 68.12 -42.58
C ARG A 539 71.61 67.09 -43.46
N VAL A 540 70.93 66.49 -44.40
CA VAL A 540 71.45 65.34 -45.15
C VAL A 540 72.18 65.70 -46.45
N GLY A 541 72.00 66.97 -47.01
CA GLY A 541 72.69 67.44 -48.21
C GLY A 541 71.91 67.22 -49.51
N LYS A 542 72.54 67.57 -50.70
CA LYS A 542 71.85 67.67 -52.00
C LYS A 542 71.24 66.37 -52.59
N ASP A 543 71.47 65.25 -51.99
CA ASP A 543 70.95 63.95 -52.50
C ASP A 543 69.67 63.45 -51.81
N PHE A 544 69.01 64.26 -50.96
CA PHE A 544 67.79 63.88 -50.27
C PHE A 544 66.54 64.22 -51.09
N THR A 545 65.85 63.22 -51.57
CA THR A 545 64.54 63.41 -52.23
C THR A 545 63.45 62.71 -51.41
N ALA A 546 62.44 63.40 -51.00
CA ALA A 546 61.27 62.88 -50.29
C ALA A 546 60.01 63.15 -51.13
N SER A 547 59.14 62.16 -51.22
CA SER A 547 57.82 62.30 -51.83
C SER A 547 56.74 61.98 -50.82
N VAL A 548 55.74 62.77 -50.76
CA VAL A 548 54.55 62.50 -49.90
C VAL A 548 53.44 62.05 -50.83
N VAL A 549 52.94 60.82 -50.61
CA VAL A 549 51.84 60.28 -51.38
C VAL A 549 50.62 60.23 -50.46
N VAL A 550 49.57 60.93 -50.77
CA VAL A 550 48.27 60.83 -50.06
C VAL A 550 47.44 59.79 -50.78
N VAL A 551 47.14 58.71 -50.11
CA VAL A 551 46.23 57.68 -50.63
C VAL A 551 44.85 57.97 -50.05
N GLU A 552 43.84 58.18 -50.88
CA GLU A 552 42.46 58.28 -50.48
C GLU A 552 42.02 56.85 -49.99
N GLY A 553 41.58 56.76 -48.71
CA GLY A 553 41.05 55.57 -48.09
C GLY A 553 39.59 55.67 -47.72
#